data_d2cb2dd2caaa244520cddb9119372bae
#
_entry.id   d2cb2dd2caaa244520cddb9119372bae
#
_cell.length_a   1.000
_cell.length_b   1.000
_cell.length_c   1.000
_cell.angle_alpha   90.00
_cell.angle_beta   90.00
_cell.angle_gamma   90.00
#
_symmetry.space_group_name_H-M   'P 1'
#
loop_
_entity.id
_entity.type
_entity.pdbx_description
1 polymer ?
#
loop_
_entity_poly.entity_id
_entity_poly.type
_entity_poly.pdbx_seq_one_letter_code
_entity_poly.pdbx_strand_id
1 'polypeptide(L)'
;FLACYYEFITKKTKKFFIKKNMEEMKMADIKNSKNWAFETRQLHIGQEQADPVTDARAVPIYATTSYVFHDSQHAADRFGLRDAGNIYGRLTNPTQDVFEQRIASLEGGAAALATASGAAAISYTFQALAKAGEHIVASKTIYGGTYNLLAHTLPQTSGVTTTFVDPEVEGSFEKAIQENTKAIFVETLGNPNSNLVDLEEIAKLAHKHNIPLVVDSTFATPFLVRPIEYGADIVVHSATKFIGGH
;
A
#
# COMPACT_ATOMS: atom_id res chain seq x y z
N PHE A 1 -7.26 13.44 -28.54
CA PHE A 1 -6.17 14.28 -27.97
C PHE A 1 -4.77 13.89 -28.47
N LEU A 2 -4.58 12.74 -29.08
CA LEU A 2 -3.28 12.29 -29.65
C LEU A 2 -3.03 12.77 -31.09
N ALA A 3 -4.00 13.30 -31.79
CA ALA A 3 -3.87 13.73 -33.19
C ALA A 3 -3.18 15.10 -33.35
N CYS A 4 -3.19 15.99 -32.36
CA CYS A 4 -2.63 17.34 -32.49
C CYS A 4 -1.12 17.46 -32.24
N TYR A 5 -0.45 16.40 -31.77
CA TYR A 5 1.00 16.44 -31.51
C TYR A 5 1.86 15.97 -32.70
N TYR A 6 1.23 15.56 -33.80
CA TYR A 6 1.93 14.88 -34.91
C TYR A 6 2.36 15.81 -36.07
N GLU A 7 1.92 17.06 -36.10
CA GLU A 7 2.14 17.95 -37.27
C GLU A 7 3.36 18.88 -37.21
N PHE A 8 4.09 18.94 -36.08
CA PHE A 8 5.12 19.99 -35.92
C PHE A 8 6.59 19.53 -36.02
N ILE A 9 6.87 18.27 -36.40
CA ILE A 9 8.26 17.80 -36.53
C ILE A 9 8.55 17.34 -37.97
N THR A 10 9.49 18.00 -38.67
CA THR A 10 9.88 17.62 -40.02
C THR A 10 10.44 16.19 -40.08
N LYS A 11 10.26 15.48 -41.22
CA LYS A 11 10.61 14.06 -41.41
C LYS A 11 12.07 13.70 -41.02
N LYS A 12 13.00 14.64 -41.09
CA LYS A 12 14.43 14.41 -40.78
C LYS A 12 14.71 14.46 -39.27
N THR A 13 14.10 15.40 -38.57
CA THR A 13 14.18 15.52 -37.09
C THR A 13 13.44 14.39 -36.39
N LYS A 14 12.31 13.94 -36.93
CA LYS A 14 11.56 12.77 -36.44
C LYS A 14 12.42 11.51 -36.38
N LYS A 15 13.14 11.19 -37.44
CA LYS A 15 13.93 9.96 -37.54
C LYS A 15 15.15 9.95 -36.60
N PHE A 16 15.74 11.11 -36.36
CA PHE A 16 16.87 11.27 -35.43
C PHE A 16 16.43 11.26 -33.98
N PHE A 17 15.36 11.97 -33.65
CA PHE A 17 14.81 12.02 -32.28
C PHE A 17 14.22 10.67 -31.84
N ILE A 18 13.48 10.00 -32.72
CA ILE A 18 12.92 8.67 -32.42
C ILE A 18 14.06 7.64 -32.25
N LYS A 19 15.08 7.67 -33.10
CA LYS A 19 16.18 6.71 -33.00
C LYS A 19 17.05 6.93 -31.75
N LYS A 20 17.37 8.18 -31.42
CA LYS A 20 18.13 8.54 -30.22
C LYS A 20 17.34 8.25 -28.94
N ASN A 21 16.07 8.64 -28.89
CA ASN A 21 15.22 8.34 -27.72
C ASN A 21 14.90 6.84 -27.60
N MET A 22 14.79 6.09 -28.69
CA MET A 22 14.60 4.63 -28.62
C MET A 22 15.86 3.89 -28.19
N GLU A 23 17.06 4.37 -28.51
CA GLU A 23 18.31 3.80 -28.02
C GLU A 23 18.58 4.19 -26.55
N GLU A 24 18.24 5.41 -26.16
CA GLU A 24 18.27 5.87 -24.76
C GLU A 24 17.12 5.26 -23.93
N MET A 25 15.93 5.06 -24.50
CA MET A 25 14.80 4.37 -23.86
C MET A 25 14.96 2.84 -23.81
N LYS A 26 15.74 2.22 -24.69
CA LYS A 26 16.12 0.80 -24.54
C LYS A 26 17.02 0.54 -23.34
N MET A 27 17.57 1.59 -22.76
CA MET A 27 18.42 1.55 -21.58
C MET A 27 17.91 2.40 -20.42
N ALA A 28 16.75 3.06 -20.55
CA ALA A 28 16.05 3.62 -19.40
C ALA A 28 15.60 2.45 -18.54
N ASP A 29 16.39 2.15 -17.60
CA ASP A 29 16.51 1.04 -16.72
C ASP A 29 15.15 0.72 -16.07
N ILE A 30 14.40 -0.19 -16.68
CA ILE A 30 13.29 -0.88 -16.03
C ILE A 30 13.75 -1.46 -14.67
N LYS A 31 15.03 -1.78 -14.53
CA LYS A 31 15.68 -2.21 -13.29
C LYS A 31 15.83 -1.09 -12.26
N ASN A 32 15.56 0.17 -12.59
CA ASN A 32 15.77 1.32 -11.71
C ASN A 32 14.51 2.20 -11.54
N SER A 33 13.34 1.57 -11.58
CA SER A 33 12.04 2.24 -11.34
C SER A 33 11.97 2.97 -9.98
N LYS A 34 12.85 2.62 -9.04
CA LYS A 34 13.00 3.33 -7.76
C LYS A 34 13.46 4.79 -7.94
N ASN A 35 14.16 5.10 -9.04
CA ASN A 35 14.65 6.45 -9.35
C ASN A 35 13.65 7.27 -10.19
N TRP A 36 12.51 6.71 -10.54
CA TRP A 36 11.49 7.44 -11.28
C TRP A 36 10.85 8.51 -10.40
N ALA A 37 10.51 9.65 -11.01
CA ALA A 37 9.71 10.68 -10.36
C ALA A 37 8.36 10.10 -9.89
N PHE A 38 7.79 10.70 -8.86
CA PHE A 38 6.55 10.23 -8.24
C PHE A 38 5.43 10.05 -9.27
N GLU A 39 5.26 11.03 -10.17
CA GLU A 39 4.24 11.02 -11.23
C GLU A 39 4.46 9.88 -12.23
N THR A 40 5.72 9.59 -12.56
CA THR A 40 6.05 8.46 -13.43
C THR A 40 5.71 7.13 -12.76
N ARG A 41 6.00 7.01 -11.47
CA ARG A 41 5.65 5.82 -10.67
C ARG A 41 4.14 5.62 -10.57
N GLN A 42 3.36 6.70 -10.40
CA GLN A 42 1.90 6.64 -10.40
C GLN A 42 1.31 6.01 -11.68
N LEU A 43 1.97 6.23 -12.82
CA LEU A 43 1.47 5.78 -14.12
C LEU A 43 2.00 4.42 -14.54
N HIS A 44 3.22 4.06 -14.15
CA HIS A 44 3.94 2.98 -14.84
C HIS A 44 4.38 1.81 -13.95
N ILE A 45 4.50 1.97 -12.64
CA ILE A 45 4.88 0.84 -11.76
C ILE A 45 3.85 -0.28 -11.86
N GLY A 46 4.35 -1.51 -11.99
CA GLY A 46 3.56 -2.72 -12.15
C GLY A 46 3.08 -2.98 -13.59
N GLN A 47 3.32 -2.04 -14.50
CA GLN A 47 3.01 -2.18 -15.93
C GLN A 47 4.13 -1.61 -16.82
N GLU A 48 5.37 -1.80 -16.41
CA GLU A 48 6.55 -1.35 -17.15
C GLU A 48 6.63 -2.00 -18.53
N GLN A 49 6.17 -3.25 -18.63
CA GLN A 49 6.03 -3.99 -19.87
C GLN A 49 4.58 -4.00 -20.36
N ALA A 50 4.39 -4.02 -21.67
CA ALA A 50 3.09 -4.33 -22.26
C ALA A 50 2.69 -5.79 -21.94
N ASP A 51 1.40 -6.09 -22.01
CA ASP A 51 0.93 -7.47 -21.88
C ASP A 51 1.63 -8.36 -22.93
N PRO A 52 2.27 -9.46 -22.54
CA PRO A 52 3.13 -10.25 -23.43
C PRO A 52 2.37 -11.05 -24.49
N VAL A 53 1.04 -11.16 -24.36
CA VAL A 53 0.19 -11.91 -25.29
C VAL A 53 -0.47 -11.00 -26.32
N THR A 54 -0.90 -9.82 -25.89
CA THR A 54 -1.72 -8.91 -26.72
C THR A 54 -1.02 -7.62 -27.08
N ASP A 55 0.17 -7.35 -26.52
CA ASP A 55 0.88 -6.06 -26.60
C ASP A 55 0.05 -4.89 -26.03
N ALA A 56 -1.00 -5.17 -25.28
CA ALA A 56 -1.84 -4.15 -24.67
C ALA A 56 -1.03 -3.31 -23.67
N ARG A 57 -1.12 -1.98 -23.81
CA ARG A 57 -0.47 -1.06 -22.89
C ARG A 57 -1.24 -0.92 -21.57
N ALA A 58 -2.58 -0.94 -21.64
CA ALA A 58 -3.42 -0.96 -20.44
C ALA A 58 -3.32 -2.34 -19.76
N VAL A 59 -3.38 -2.34 -18.43
CA VAL A 59 -3.39 -3.60 -17.67
C VAL A 59 -4.66 -4.38 -17.99
N PRO A 60 -4.58 -5.62 -18.47
CA PRO A 60 -5.74 -6.47 -18.67
C PRO A 60 -6.50 -6.73 -17.36
N ILE A 61 -7.83 -6.88 -17.44
CA ILE A 61 -8.65 -7.28 -16.30
C ILE A 61 -8.76 -8.81 -16.30
N TYR A 62 -8.05 -9.47 -15.40
CA TYR A 62 -8.08 -10.92 -15.24
C TYR A 62 -9.21 -11.33 -14.29
N ALA A 63 -10.44 -11.43 -14.81
CA ALA A 63 -11.63 -11.87 -14.07
C ALA A 63 -11.66 -13.41 -13.95
N THR A 64 -10.69 -13.99 -13.24
CA THR A 64 -10.58 -15.43 -13.05
C THR A 64 -10.33 -15.80 -11.59
N THR A 65 -10.76 -17.01 -11.21
CA THR A 65 -10.52 -17.58 -9.88
C THR A 65 -9.30 -18.50 -9.84
N SER A 66 -8.98 -19.19 -10.93
CA SER A 66 -7.94 -20.23 -10.96
C SER A 66 -7.09 -20.13 -12.22
N TYR A 67 -5.91 -20.72 -12.14
CA TYR A 67 -4.93 -20.78 -13.22
C TYR A 67 -4.57 -22.23 -13.52
N VAL A 68 -4.26 -22.54 -14.78
CA VAL A 68 -3.94 -23.87 -15.23
C VAL A 68 -2.44 -24.14 -15.07
N PHE A 69 -2.09 -25.33 -14.66
CA PHE A 69 -0.72 -25.81 -14.61
C PHE A 69 -0.40 -26.65 -15.86
N HIS A 70 0.85 -26.63 -16.30
CA HIS A 70 1.28 -27.37 -17.49
C HIS A 70 1.34 -28.86 -17.20
N ASP A 71 1.78 -29.24 -15.99
CA ASP A 71 1.90 -30.60 -15.50
C ASP A 71 1.92 -30.62 -13.96
N SER A 72 2.05 -31.82 -13.38
CA SER A 72 2.06 -32.01 -11.93
C SER A 72 3.31 -31.44 -11.27
N GLN A 73 4.45 -31.43 -11.97
CA GLN A 73 5.68 -30.82 -11.43
C GLN A 73 5.58 -29.31 -11.36
N HIS A 74 5.05 -28.68 -12.42
CA HIS A 74 4.77 -27.24 -12.41
C HIS A 74 3.83 -26.85 -11.26
N ALA A 75 2.78 -27.62 -11.01
CA ALA A 75 1.89 -27.41 -9.87
C ALA A 75 2.67 -27.50 -8.53
N ALA A 76 3.47 -28.56 -8.35
CA ALA A 76 4.27 -28.75 -7.14
C ALA A 76 5.27 -27.60 -6.91
N ASP A 77 5.86 -27.06 -7.97
CA ASP A 77 6.81 -25.97 -7.88
C ASP A 77 6.13 -24.64 -7.53
N ARG A 78 4.95 -24.37 -8.10
CA ARG A 78 4.12 -23.21 -7.75
C ARG A 78 3.67 -23.25 -6.28
N PHE A 79 3.09 -24.35 -5.83
CA PHE A 79 2.66 -24.50 -4.43
C PHE A 79 3.85 -24.55 -3.45
N GLY A 80 4.99 -25.04 -3.90
CA GLY A 80 6.24 -25.04 -3.14
C GLY A 80 7.02 -23.74 -3.18
N LEU A 81 6.51 -22.67 -3.84
CA LEU A 81 7.14 -21.36 -4.01
C LEU A 81 8.53 -21.43 -4.67
N ARG A 82 8.79 -22.47 -5.46
CA ARG A 82 10.03 -22.63 -6.26
C ARG A 82 9.90 -21.99 -7.63
N ASP A 83 8.67 -21.82 -8.11
CA ASP A 83 8.35 -21.11 -9.34
C ASP A 83 7.34 -20.00 -9.03
N ALA A 84 7.66 -18.77 -9.47
CA ALA A 84 6.80 -17.62 -9.25
C ALA A 84 5.62 -17.60 -10.23
N GLY A 85 4.44 -17.18 -9.78
CA GLY A 85 3.29 -16.97 -10.65
C GLY A 85 1.95 -17.24 -9.97
N ASN A 86 0.91 -17.24 -10.79
CA ASN A 86 -0.45 -17.30 -10.31
C ASN A 86 -0.90 -18.73 -10.04
N ILE A 87 -1.64 -18.92 -8.96
CA ILE A 87 -2.23 -20.20 -8.55
C ILE A 87 -3.75 -20.05 -8.48
N TYR A 88 -4.20 -19.06 -7.73
CA TYR A 88 -5.62 -18.81 -7.44
C TYR A 88 -5.87 -17.32 -7.20
N GLY A 89 -6.93 -16.77 -7.78
CA GLY A 89 -7.19 -15.32 -7.81
C GLY A 89 -7.36 -14.66 -6.44
N ARG A 90 -7.67 -15.42 -5.38
CA ARG A 90 -7.67 -14.90 -4.00
C ARG A 90 -6.26 -14.69 -3.45
N LEU A 91 -5.27 -15.45 -3.93
CA LEU A 91 -3.86 -15.34 -3.49
C LEU A 91 -3.08 -14.39 -4.37
N THR A 92 -3.25 -14.53 -5.68
CA THR A 92 -2.51 -13.76 -6.69
C THR A 92 -3.40 -13.48 -7.89
N ASN A 93 -3.43 -12.23 -8.35
CA ASN A 93 -4.11 -11.85 -9.58
C ASN A 93 -3.30 -10.75 -10.28
N PRO A 94 -2.94 -10.87 -11.56
CA PRO A 94 -2.10 -9.88 -12.25
C PRO A 94 -2.67 -8.46 -12.25
N THR A 95 -3.99 -8.30 -12.29
CA THR A 95 -4.63 -6.98 -12.23
C THR A 95 -4.46 -6.34 -10.84
N GLN A 96 -4.68 -7.13 -9.79
CA GLN A 96 -4.50 -6.69 -8.40
C GLN A 96 -3.02 -6.41 -8.10
N ASP A 97 -2.12 -7.23 -8.59
CA ASP A 97 -0.67 -7.12 -8.37
C ASP A 97 -0.11 -5.79 -8.87
N VAL A 98 -0.59 -5.27 -10.00
CA VAL A 98 -0.21 -3.93 -10.49
C VAL A 98 -0.58 -2.84 -9.48
N PHE A 99 -1.76 -2.91 -8.89
CA PHE A 99 -2.17 -1.96 -7.85
C PHE A 99 -1.28 -2.07 -6.61
N GLU A 100 -1.02 -3.28 -6.15
CA GLU A 100 -0.19 -3.56 -4.98
C GLU A 100 1.25 -3.06 -5.15
N GLN A 101 1.89 -3.37 -6.28
CA GLN A 101 3.24 -2.89 -6.61
C GLN A 101 3.28 -1.36 -6.68
N ARG A 102 2.27 -0.74 -7.26
CA ARG A 102 2.19 0.71 -7.42
C ARG A 102 2.07 1.41 -6.08
N ILE A 103 1.15 0.99 -5.23
CA ILE A 103 0.99 1.58 -3.89
C ILE A 103 2.24 1.35 -3.03
N ALA A 104 2.82 0.14 -3.04
CA ALA A 104 4.07 -0.12 -2.34
C ALA A 104 5.19 0.82 -2.79
N SER A 105 5.32 1.02 -4.11
CA SER A 105 6.32 1.94 -4.66
C SER A 105 6.09 3.40 -4.26
N LEU A 106 4.84 3.86 -4.29
CA LEU A 106 4.49 5.25 -3.96
C LEU A 106 4.69 5.55 -2.48
N GLU A 107 4.40 4.60 -1.60
CA GLU A 107 4.65 4.71 -0.15
C GLU A 107 6.13 4.53 0.23
N GLY A 108 6.94 3.92 -0.64
CA GLY A 108 8.29 3.50 -0.29
C GLY A 108 8.33 2.21 0.52
N GLY A 109 7.24 1.44 0.53
CA GLY A 109 7.10 0.17 1.24
C GLY A 109 7.76 -1.01 0.52
N ALA A 110 7.98 -2.09 1.26
CA ALA A 110 8.54 -3.32 0.71
C ALA A 110 7.52 -4.11 -0.13
N ALA A 111 6.26 -4.07 0.26
CA ALA A 111 5.14 -4.73 -0.44
C ALA A 111 3.81 -4.09 -0.02
N ALA A 112 2.75 -4.39 -0.76
CA ALA A 112 1.38 -4.03 -0.39
C ALA A 112 0.44 -5.22 -0.63
N LEU A 113 -0.71 -5.20 0.02
CA LEU A 113 -1.78 -6.17 -0.14
C LEU A 113 -3.10 -5.44 -0.36
N ALA A 114 -3.74 -5.69 -1.49
CA ALA A 114 -5.07 -5.17 -1.76
C ALA A 114 -6.14 -6.04 -1.07
N THR A 115 -7.11 -5.38 -0.49
CA THR A 115 -8.25 -6.02 0.18
C THR A 115 -9.56 -5.44 -0.33
N ALA A 116 -10.68 -6.04 0.04
CA ALA A 116 -11.99 -5.64 -0.45
C ALA A 116 -12.41 -4.21 -0.04
N SER A 117 -11.79 -3.65 1.01
CA SER A 117 -12.09 -2.30 1.52
C SER A 117 -11.03 -1.83 2.49
N GLY A 118 -10.97 -0.51 2.77
CA GLY A 118 -10.13 0.03 3.85
C GLY A 118 -10.48 -0.56 5.22
N ALA A 119 -11.76 -0.81 5.50
CA ALA A 119 -12.19 -1.47 6.72
C ALA A 119 -11.65 -2.91 6.82
N ALA A 120 -11.60 -3.65 5.71
CA ALA A 120 -10.98 -4.97 5.66
C ALA A 120 -9.46 -4.89 5.89
N ALA A 121 -8.80 -3.90 5.29
CA ALA A 121 -7.36 -3.69 5.49
C ALA A 121 -7.03 -3.43 6.96
N ILE A 122 -7.76 -2.54 7.62
CA ILE A 122 -7.61 -2.26 9.06
C ILE A 122 -7.87 -3.53 9.90
N SER A 123 -8.97 -4.24 9.61
CA SER A 123 -9.34 -5.43 10.37
C SER A 123 -8.26 -6.52 10.27
N TYR A 124 -7.75 -6.78 9.07
CA TYR A 124 -6.73 -7.80 8.85
C TYR A 124 -5.38 -7.39 9.47
N THR A 125 -5.05 -6.10 9.45
CA THR A 125 -3.84 -5.60 10.10
C THR A 125 -3.87 -5.92 11.60
N PHE A 126 -4.94 -5.61 12.30
CA PHE A 126 -5.00 -5.89 13.73
C PHE A 126 -5.16 -7.37 14.06
N GLN A 127 -5.85 -8.15 13.24
CA GLN A 127 -5.93 -9.60 13.41
C GLN A 127 -4.57 -10.29 13.18
N ALA A 128 -3.71 -9.72 12.34
CA ALA A 128 -2.36 -10.21 12.12
C ALA A 128 -1.40 -9.84 13.27
N LEU A 129 -1.60 -8.68 13.90
CA LEU A 129 -0.70 -8.15 14.93
C LEU A 129 -1.05 -8.60 16.34
N ALA A 130 -2.34 -8.79 16.67
CA ALA A 130 -2.80 -9.03 18.03
C ALA A 130 -3.77 -10.22 18.12
N LYS A 131 -3.60 -11.01 19.16
CA LYS A 131 -4.46 -12.13 19.53
C LYS A 131 -5.19 -11.88 20.87
N ALA A 132 -6.04 -12.81 21.28
CA ALA A 132 -6.80 -12.71 22.53
C ALA A 132 -5.90 -12.42 23.74
N GLY A 133 -6.30 -11.46 24.55
CA GLY A 133 -5.56 -10.98 25.72
C GLY A 133 -4.47 -9.96 25.39
N GLU A 134 -4.27 -9.59 24.14
CA GLU A 134 -3.31 -8.56 23.74
C GLU A 134 -3.99 -7.19 23.59
N HIS A 135 -3.17 -6.15 23.45
CA HIS A 135 -3.59 -4.77 23.59
C HIS A 135 -3.08 -3.90 22.43
N ILE A 136 -3.84 -2.87 22.07
CA ILE A 136 -3.52 -1.85 21.09
C ILE A 136 -3.62 -0.47 21.76
N VAL A 137 -2.71 0.44 21.45
CA VAL A 137 -2.82 1.86 21.76
C VAL A 137 -3.26 2.60 20.50
N ALA A 138 -4.33 3.36 20.56
CA ALA A 138 -4.85 4.09 19.41
C ALA A 138 -5.12 5.56 19.74
N SER A 139 -4.91 6.45 18.75
CA SER A 139 -5.44 7.82 18.88
C SER A 139 -6.97 7.79 18.99
N LYS A 140 -7.53 8.69 19.77
CA LYS A 140 -9.00 8.86 19.84
C LYS A 140 -9.58 9.57 18.61
N THR A 141 -8.76 10.30 17.86
CA THR A 141 -9.15 11.07 16.68
C THR A 141 -8.92 10.24 15.41
N ILE A 142 -9.72 9.22 15.24
CA ILE A 142 -9.68 8.27 14.11
C ILE A 142 -11.06 8.09 13.50
N TYR A 143 -11.11 7.54 12.29
CA TYR A 143 -12.36 7.20 11.62
C TYR A 143 -13.29 6.38 12.49
N GLY A 144 -14.57 6.78 12.56
CA GLY A 144 -15.57 6.15 13.45
C GLY A 144 -15.75 4.65 13.23
N GLY A 145 -15.58 4.16 11.99
CA GLY A 145 -15.61 2.72 11.71
C GLY A 145 -14.45 1.96 12.35
N THR A 146 -13.25 2.54 12.31
CA THR A 146 -12.07 1.99 12.98
C THR A 146 -12.20 2.09 14.50
N TYR A 147 -12.73 3.21 15.00
CA TYR A 147 -13.04 3.34 16.42
C TYR A 147 -13.98 2.22 16.90
N ASN A 148 -15.10 2.01 16.20
CA ASN A 148 -16.05 0.95 16.56
C ASN A 148 -15.43 -0.46 16.47
N LEU A 149 -14.60 -0.73 15.48
CA LEU A 149 -13.85 -1.98 15.38
C LEU A 149 -12.99 -2.20 16.63
N LEU A 150 -12.18 -1.20 17.01
CA LEU A 150 -11.25 -1.30 18.13
C LEU A 150 -11.94 -1.25 19.49
N ALA A 151 -12.98 -0.43 19.65
CA ALA A 151 -13.68 -0.25 20.93
C ALA A 151 -14.66 -1.38 21.27
N HIS A 152 -15.28 -1.98 20.26
CA HIS A 152 -16.41 -2.90 20.46
C HIS A 152 -16.21 -4.24 19.78
N THR A 153 -15.88 -4.26 18.47
CA THR A 153 -15.87 -5.52 17.72
C THR A 153 -14.71 -6.42 18.12
N LEU A 154 -13.48 -5.94 18.12
CA LEU A 154 -12.31 -6.76 18.49
C LEU A 154 -12.35 -7.27 19.93
N PRO A 155 -12.73 -6.47 20.94
CA PRO A 155 -12.89 -7.00 22.30
C PRO A 155 -13.89 -8.15 22.40
N GLN A 156 -15.02 -8.05 21.69
CA GLN A 156 -16.08 -9.06 21.74
C GLN A 156 -15.77 -10.32 20.91
N THR A 157 -15.11 -10.16 19.77
CA THR A 157 -14.90 -11.27 18.81
C THR A 157 -13.55 -11.94 18.95
N SER A 158 -12.53 -11.20 19.34
CA SER A 158 -11.13 -11.65 19.36
C SER A 158 -10.46 -11.49 20.71
N GLY A 159 -11.10 -10.84 21.69
CA GLY A 159 -10.51 -10.59 23.01
C GLY A 159 -9.31 -9.63 22.99
N VAL A 160 -9.15 -8.84 21.94
CA VAL A 160 -8.12 -7.78 21.83
C VAL A 160 -8.68 -6.48 22.41
N THR A 161 -7.95 -5.86 23.32
CA THR A 161 -8.37 -4.61 23.98
C THR A 161 -7.65 -3.39 23.40
N THR A 162 -8.26 -2.21 23.57
CA THR A 162 -7.66 -0.96 23.05
C THR A 162 -7.76 0.15 24.09
N THR A 163 -6.65 0.88 24.30
CA THR A 163 -6.64 2.17 25.01
C THR A 163 -6.59 3.30 24.00
N PHE A 164 -7.59 4.17 24.02
CA PHE A 164 -7.63 5.38 23.22
C PHE A 164 -6.99 6.54 23.97
N VAL A 165 -6.11 7.26 23.30
CA VAL A 165 -5.39 8.39 23.86
C VAL A 165 -5.67 9.68 23.11
N ASP A 166 -5.53 10.79 23.80
CA ASP A 166 -5.55 12.10 23.18
C ASP A 166 -4.17 12.39 22.55
N PRO A 167 -4.07 12.51 21.22
CA PRO A 167 -2.79 12.76 20.59
C PRO A 167 -2.21 14.15 20.86
N GLU A 168 -3.03 15.09 21.36
CA GLU A 168 -2.60 16.44 21.72
C GLU A 168 -2.03 16.53 23.15
N VAL A 169 -2.15 15.45 23.94
CA VAL A 169 -1.61 15.39 25.30
C VAL A 169 -0.24 14.72 25.28
N GLU A 170 0.77 15.47 25.65
CA GLU A 170 2.16 14.98 25.72
C GLU A 170 2.30 13.71 26.59
N GLY A 171 2.99 12.72 26.06
CA GLY A 171 3.23 11.45 26.73
C GLY A 171 2.00 10.54 26.87
N SER A 172 0.87 10.90 26.26
CA SER A 172 -0.38 10.09 26.34
C SER A 172 -0.19 8.68 25.77
N PHE A 173 0.50 8.55 24.64
CA PHE A 173 0.80 7.25 24.04
C PHE A 173 1.70 6.39 24.95
N GLU A 174 2.79 6.96 25.50
CA GLU A 174 3.73 6.22 26.34
C GLU A 174 3.04 5.69 27.61
N LYS A 175 2.22 6.51 28.26
CA LYS A 175 1.46 6.14 29.46
C LYS A 175 0.44 5.01 29.21
N ALA A 176 -0.04 4.87 27.97
CA ALA A 176 -1.03 3.86 27.58
C ALA A 176 -0.41 2.52 27.20
N ILE A 177 0.90 2.46 26.95
CA ILE A 177 1.59 1.22 26.61
C ILE A 177 1.60 0.27 27.81
N GLN A 178 1.22 -0.97 27.55
CA GLN A 178 1.19 -2.08 28.51
C GLN A 178 2.16 -3.17 28.04
N GLU A 179 2.49 -4.12 28.91
CA GLU A 179 3.38 -5.24 28.58
C GLU A 179 2.86 -6.10 27.40
N ASN A 180 1.53 -6.21 27.28
CA ASN A 180 0.87 -6.95 26.19
C ASN A 180 0.50 -6.08 24.99
N THR A 181 0.92 -4.81 24.90
CA THR A 181 0.70 -3.95 23.74
C THR A 181 1.44 -4.48 22.51
N LYS A 182 0.72 -4.52 21.36
CA LYS A 182 1.24 -5.07 20.10
C LYS A 182 1.36 -4.05 18.98
N ALA A 183 0.70 -2.90 19.08
CA ALA A 183 0.80 -1.85 18.08
C ALA A 183 0.38 -0.50 18.66
N ILE A 184 0.88 0.58 18.04
CA ILE A 184 0.29 1.92 18.13
C ILE A 184 -0.40 2.22 16.80
N PHE A 185 -1.60 2.80 16.86
CA PHE A 185 -2.38 3.18 15.68
C PHE A 185 -2.74 4.66 15.69
N VAL A 186 -2.48 5.33 14.57
CA VAL A 186 -2.85 6.73 14.33
C VAL A 186 -3.34 6.95 12.90
N GLU A 187 -3.99 8.09 12.65
CA GLU A 187 -4.23 8.61 11.29
C GLU A 187 -3.27 9.77 11.01
N THR A 188 -2.79 9.92 9.77
CA THR A 188 -1.96 11.07 9.37
C THR A 188 -2.67 12.39 9.60
N LEU A 189 -3.96 12.42 9.40
CA LEU A 189 -4.86 13.54 9.65
C LEU A 189 -6.07 13.02 10.43
N GLY A 190 -6.18 13.45 11.69
CA GLY A 190 -7.22 12.98 12.61
C GLY A 190 -8.65 13.24 12.11
N ASN A 191 -9.53 12.27 12.31
CA ASN A 191 -10.92 12.34 11.87
C ASN A 191 -11.86 12.40 13.10
N PRO A 192 -12.72 13.43 13.24
CA PRO A 192 -12.95 14.53 12.27
C PRO A 192 -12.14 15.81 12.54
N ASN A 193 -11.29 15.87 13.55
CA ASN A 193 -10.73 17.10 14.09
C ASN A 193 -9.61 17.70 13.22
N SER A 194 -9.12 16.96 12.21
CA SER A 194 -8.01 17.39 11.35
C SER A 194 -6.70 17.71 12.10
N ASN A 195 -6.53 17.19 13.31
CA ASN A 195 -5.29 17.33 14.07
C ASN A 195 -4.19 16.48 13.45
N LEU A 196 -2.97 16.97 13.51
CA LEU A 196 -1.78 16.27 13.06
C LEU A 196 -1.07 15.62 14.25
N VAL A 197 -0.40 14.49 13.97
CA VAL A 197 0.48 13.83 14.94
C VAL A 197 1.91 13.84 14.42
N ASP A 198 2.89 13.92 15.31
CA ASP A 198 4.29 13.75 14.97
C ASP A 198 4.57 12.25 14.79
N LEU A 199 4.55 11.81 13.52
CA LEU A 199 4.76 10.40 13.17
C LEU A 199 6.14 9.90 13.58
N GLU A 200 7.17 10.76 13.46
CA GLU A 200 8.54 10.37 13.80
C GLU A 200 8.72 10.16 15.31
N GLU A 201 8.11 11.02 16.13
CA GLU A 201 8.11 10.87 17.57
C GLU A 201 7.39 9.59 18.01
N ILE A 202 6.19 9.34 17.46
CA ILE A 202 5.40 8.14 17.78
C ILE A 202 6.10 6.87 17.28
N ALA A 203 6.74 6.91 16.11
CA ALA A 203 7.52 5.79 15.60
C ALA A 203 8.70 5.45 16.53
N LYS A 204 9.45 6.47 16.98
CA LYS A 204 10.54 6.28 17.96
C LYS A 204 10.02 5.65 19.26
N LEU A 205 8.86 6.08 19.73
CA LEU A 205 8.23 5.51 20.91
C LEU A 205 7.83 4.06 20.68
N ALA A 206 7.14 3.74 19.59
CA ALA A 206 6.75 2.37 19.24
C ALA A 206 7.96 1.44 19.16
N HIS A 207 9.01 1.85 18.45
CA HIS A 207 10.23 1.06 18.29
C HIS A 207 11.01 0.89 19.59
N LYS A 208 11.01 1.87 20.50
CA LYS A 208 11.56 1.73 21.86
C LYS A 208 10.92 0.57 22.62
N HIS A 209 9.64 0.30 22.36
CA HIS A 209 8.91 -0.81 22.97
C HIS A 209 8.84 -2.07 22.10
N ASN A 210 9.56 -2.11 20.95
CA ASN A 210 9.57 -3.20 19.97
C ASN A 210 8.17 -3.55 19.43
N ILE A 211 7.33 -2.55 19.23
CA ILE A 211 6.01 -2.68 18.64
C ILE A 211 5.91 -1.81 17.35
N PRO A 212 5.15 -2.23 16.33
CA PRO A 212 4.99 -1.45 15.11
C PRO A 212 4.10 -0.22 15.32
N LEU A 213 4.40 0.83 14.55
CA LEU A 213 3.51 1.94 14.29
C LEU A 213 2.68 1.64 13.03
N VAL A 214 1.36 1.62 13.20
CA VAL A 214 0.37 1.48 12.11
C VAL A 214 -0.25 2.85 11.83
N VAL A 215 -0.23 3.29 10.59
CA VAL A 215 -0.75 4.60 10.19
C VAL A 215 -1.81 4.45 9.11
N ASP A 216 -2.99 4.96 9.34
CA ASP A 216 -3.97 5.17 8.26
C ASP A 216 -3.66 6.51 7.57
N SER A 217 -3.26 6.44 6.31
CA SER A 217 -2.90 7.61 5.50
C SER A 217 -3.90 7.87 4.37
N THR A 218 -5.14 7.47 4.58
CA THR A 218 -6.22 7.60 3.59
C THR A 218 -6.42 9.04 3.11
N PHE A 219 -6.37 10.02 4.01
CA PHE A 219 -6.58 11.43 3.66
C PHE A 219 -5.37 12.06 2.98
N ALA A 220 -4.17 11.83 3.50
CA ALA A 220 -2.95 12.42 2.97
C ALA A 220 -2.56 11.80 1.63
N THR A 221 -2.74 10.51 1.46
CA THR A 221 -2.22 9.69 0.35
C THR A 221 -0.69 9.74 0.26
N PRO A 222 -0.04 8.86 -0.51
CA PRO A 222 1.42 8.91 -0.69
C PRO A 222 1.92 10.19 -1.37
N PHE A 223 1.00 10.98 -1.94
CA PHE A 223 1.33 12.25 -2.60
C PHE A 223 1.71 13.35 -1.59
N LEU A 224 0.96 13.46 -0.50
CA LEU A 224 1.21 14.50 0.51
C LEU A 224 2.16 14.02 1.62
N VAL A 225 1.96 12.80 2.11
CA VAL A 225 2.75 12.23 3.21
C VAL A 225 2.97 10.74 2.97
N ARG A 226 4.20 10.30 3.12
CA ARG A 226 4.59 8.88 3.11
C ARG A 226 5.02 8.48 4.52
N PRO A 227 4.14 7.92 5.33
CA PRO A 227 4.42 7.63 6.74
C PRO A 227 5.63 6.72 6.96
N ILE A 228 5.95 5.85 5.99
CA ILE A 228 7.15 4.99 6.06
C ILE A 228 8.44 5.82 6.15
N GLU A 229 8.51 6.98 5.49
CA GLU A 229 9.67 7.88 5.58
C GLU A 229 9.85 8.49 6.97
N TYR A 230 8.79 8.47 7.78
CA TYR A 230 8.76 8.95 9.17
C TYR A 230 8.79 7.82 10.20
N GLY A 231 9.04 6.59 9.75
CA GLY A 231 9.22 5.44 10.63
C GLY A 231 7.97 4.58 10.86
N ALA A 232 6.87 4.80 10.14
CA ALA A 232 5.75 3.87 10.18
C ALA A 232 6.14 2.51 9.60
N ASP A 233 5.70 1.43 10.24
CA ASP A 233 5.96 0.06 9.81
C ASP A 233 4.88 -0.46 8.88
N ILE A 234 3.64 -0.02 9.10
CA ILE A 234 2.47 -0.43 8.33
C ILE A 234 1.65 0.81 7.98
N VAL A 235 1.33 0.95 6.70
CA VAL A 235 0.45 2.02 6.22
C VAL A 235 -0.80 1.42 5.62
N VAL A 236 -1.96 1.96 5.99
CA VAL A 236 -3.26 1.53 5.49
C VAL A 236 -3.92 2.65 4.72
N HIS A 237 -4.61 2.30 3.64
CA HIS A 237 -5.39 3.22 2.83
C HIS A 237 -6.78 2.67 2.53
N SER A 238 -7.77 3.55 2.60
CA SER A 238 -9.04 3.34 1.89
C SER A 238 -8.94 3.99 0.52
N ALA A 239 -8.71 3.19 -0.52
CA ALA A 239 -8.61 3.69 -1.90
C ALA A 239 -9.93 4.31 -2.41
N THR A 240 -11.02 4.12 -1.70
CA THR A 240 -12.34 4.76 -1.94
C THR A 240 -12.27 6.28 -1.93
N LYS A 241 -11.30 6.87 -1.21
CA LYS A 241 -11.17 8.31 -1.02
C LYS A 241 -10.25 8.92 -2.12
N PHE A 242 -9.30 9.74 -1.75
CA PHE A 242 -8.49 10.51 -2.70
C PHE A 242 -7.66 9.66 -3.67
N ILE A 243 -7.23 8.44 -3.29
CA ILE A 243 -6.55 7.52 -4.22
C ILE A 243 -7.47 7.15 -5.39
N GLY A 244 -8.76 6.92 -5.13
CA GLY A 244 -9.76 6.63 -6.16
C GLY A 244 -10.19 7.85 -6.98
N GLY A 245 -9.82 9.06 -6.59
CA GLY A 245 -10.03 10.29 -7.34
C GLY A 245 -11.37 11.01 -7.07
N HIS A 246 -12.06 10.65 -6.02
CA HIS A 246 -13.34 11.31 -5.65
C HIS A 246 -13.58 11.34 -4.14
#